data_61c08165eb986e329f4e62abdcdf897e
#
_entry.id   61c08165eb986e329f4e62abdcdf897e
#
_cell.length_a   1.000
_cell.length_b   1.000
_cell.length_c   1.000
_cell.angle_alpha   90.00
_cell.angle_beta   90.00
_cell.angle_gamma   90.00
#
_symmetry.space_group_name_H-M   'P 1'
#
loop_
_entity.id
_entity.type
_entity.pdbx_description
1 polymer ?
#
loop_
_entity_poly.entity_id
_entity_poly.type
_entity_poly.pdbx_seq_one_letter_code
_entity_poly.pdbx_strand_id
1 'polypeptide(L)'
;MSADFYSYEDTQRAQQTASPGFRANPSYSYVQSDADLEAAIAPLLTAEILAIDTETTGRDPHIDHLRLVQLATPNQPVVIIDLFAVKDCRLLKHLLQGNALKVGHHFKFDWQFLTQAGMSLKEPFFDTQLAFKVWTAGIKARSSLQAVVKKILEIDLDKDQQQSDFSQSNLTPKQLQYAAMDAAILLPLHDALVRRLKVTKLEAIAHLESQCLVAFAQMELHGMGIDQHRWKEQQSALNTQLAQTLEQLHQQLRSPGAFQISLLPDCSDGINPNSPKQVKAALAAVGIPVKSTDQRTLLLIADQHPAIRTLLEYRHLSKLSDSFYQLLLQHIHSVTGRVHPTWYQLGARSGRASCRDPALQTIPRNESIRRCFVAEPGNVIVKADFNQIELRIVAKISGDIQMQQAYQAGKDLH
;
A
#
# COMPACT_ATOMS: atom_id res chain seq x y z
N MET A 1 21.43 7.08 28.83
CA MET A 1 19.98 7.28 28.94
C MET A 1 19.34 5.92 28.86
N SER A 2 18.88 5.39 30.01
CA SER A 2 18.15 4.11 30.07
C SER A 2 16.86 4.27 29.28
N ALA A 3 16.65 3.41 28.30
CA ALA A 3 15.36 3.28 27.65
C ALA A 3 14.43 2.59 28.67
N ASP A 4 13.62 3.38 29.37
CA ASP A 4 12.55 2.84 30.17
C ASP A 4 11.54 2.19 29.22
N PHE A 5 11.60 0.86 29.14
CA PHE A 5 10.56 0.07 28.49
C PHE A 5 9.30 0.18 29.36
N TYR A 6 8.29 0.87 28.85
CA TYR A 6 6.98 0.94 29.48
C TYR A 6 6.42 -0.46 29.73
N SER A 7 6.02 -0.72 30.96
CA SER A 7 5.44 -2.00 31.34
C SER A 7 4.06 -2.19 30.68
N TYR A 8 3.67 -3.43 30.47
CA TYR A 8 2.32 -3.81 30.00
C TYR A 8 1.20 -3.21 30.87
N GLU A 9 1.48 -2.88 32.14
CA GLU A 9 0.56 -2.25 33.08
C GLU A 9 0.29 -0.76 32.80
N ASP A 10 1.28 -0.02 32.28
CA ASP A 10 1.09 1.38 31.88
C ASP A 10 0.16 1.48 30.65
N THR A 11 0.22 0.46 29.81
CA THR A 11 -0.70 0.35 28.64
C THR A 11 -2.12 0.02 29.09
N GLN A 12 -2.31 -0.74 30.17
CA GLN A 12 -3.65 -1.04 30.71
C GLN A 12 -4.30 0.15 31.44
N ARG A 13 -3.53 0.99 32.14
CA ARG A 13 -4.08 2.21 32.77
C ARG A 13 -4.64 3.22 31.74
N ALA A 14 -4.12 3.24 30.52
CA ALA A 14 -4.68 4.04 29.41
C ALA A 14 -6.00 3.46 28.85
N GLN A 15 -6.42 2.26 29.28
CA GLN A 15 -7.62 1.57 28.79
C GLN A 15 -8.92 2.00 29.52
N GLN A 16 -8.87 2.73 30.62
CA GLN A 16 -10.04 2.93 31.50
C GLN A 16 -10.75 4.27 31.36
N THR A 17 -10.96 4.81 30.16
CA THR A 17 -12.00 5.85 29.99
C THR A 17 -12.67 5.70 28.64
N ALA A 18 -13.83 5.05 28.61
CA ALA A 18 -14.79 5.21 27.53
C ALA A 18 -15.10 6.70 27.37
N SER A 19 -15.02 7.23 26.16
CA SER A 19 -15.39 8.62 25.88
C SER A 19 -16.87 8.81 26.23
N PRO A 20 -17.23 9.72 27.16
CA PRO A 20 -18.62 9.97 27.43
C PRO A 20 -19.26 10.61 26.19
N GLY A 21 -20.30 9.98 25.62
CA GLY A 21 -21.15 10.61 24.63
C GLY A 21 -21.27 9.97 23.25
N PHE A 22 -20.61 8.84 22.99
CA PHE A 22 -20.85 8.16 21.71
C PHE A 22 -22.26 7.56 21.66
N ARG A 23 -23.05 7.96 20.63
CA ARG A 23 -24.38 7.38 20.35
C ARG A 23 -24.24 6.29 19.30
N ALA A 24 -24.76 5.10 19.60
CA ALA A 24 -24.78 3.97 18.66
C ALA A 24 -25.59 4.26 17.37
N ASN A 25 -26.46 5.27 17.40
CA ASN A 25 -27.19 5.78 16.23
C ASN A 25 -27.03 7.30 16.18
N PRO A 26 -26.03 7.85 15.49
CA PRO A 26 -25.88 9.29 15.33
C PRO A 26 -27.05 9.85 14.52
N SER A 27 -27.53 11.02 14.91
CA SER A 27 -28.43 11.80 14.06
C SER A 27 -27.68 12.33 12.86
N TYR A 28 -28.33 12.40 11.71
CA TYR A 28 -27.75 12.97 10.52
C TYR A 28 -28.73 13.84 9.74
N SER A 29 -28.18 14.72 8.91
CA SER A 29 -28.89 15.49 7.89
C SER A 29 -28.47 14.99 6.53
N TYR A 30 -29.42 14.55 5.71
CA TYR A 30 -29.16 14.12 4.32
C TYR A 30 -29.43 15.28 3.37
N VAL A 31 -28.36 15.80 2.76
CA VAL A 31 -28.36 17.01 1.93
C VAL A 31 -28.45 16.63 0.46
N GLN A 32 -29.51 17.03 -0.20
CA GLN A 32 -29.79 16.73 -1.60
C GLN A 32 -30.06 17.98 -2.46
N SER A 33 -29.91 19.19 -1.89
CA SER A 33 -30.06 20.44 -2.62
C SER A 33 -28.98 21.46 -2.25
N ASP A 34 -28.72 22.42 -3.10
CA ASP A 34 -27.74 23.50 -2.86
C ASP A 34 -28.17 24.39 -1.67
N ALA A 35 -29.48 24.63 -1.53
CA ALA A 35 -30.01 25.41 -0.39
C ALA A 35 -29.81 24.70 0.95
N ASP A 36 -30.06 23.39 1.02
CA ASP A 36 -29.83 22.58 2.21
C ASP A 36 -28.33 22.48 2.54
N LEU A 37 -27.47 22.47 1.52
CA LEU A 37 -26.02 22.45 1.70
C LEU A 37 -25.52 23.67 2.45
N GLU A 38 -26.00 24.86 2.11
CA GLU A 38 -25.60 26.10 2.77
C GLU A 38 -25.97 26.06 4.26
N ALA A 39 -27.20 25.67 4.56
CA ALA A 39 -27.68 25.56 5.94
C ALA A 39 -26.92 24.51 6.76
N ALA A 40 -26.58 23.38 6.14
CA ALA A 40 -25.87 22.28 6.79
C ALA A 40 -24.38 22.57 7.04
N ILE A 41 -23.71 23.27 6.12
CA ILE A 41 -22.27 23.57 6.22
C ILE A 41 -21.98 24.78 7.12
N ALA A 42 -22.85 25.78 7.15
CA ALA A 42 -22.61 27.01 7.90
C ALA A 42 -22.15 26.77 9.36
N PRO A 43 -22.77 25.87 10.16
CA PRO A 43 -22.29 25.55 11.50
C PRO A 43 -20.93 24.90 11.59
N LEU A 44 -20.47 24.26 10.48
CA LEU A 44 -19.21 23.52 10.43
C LEU A 44 -18.01 24.42 10.12
N LEU A 45 -18.22 25.62 9.57
CA LEU A 45 -17.16 26.55 9.15
C LEU A 45 -16.24 27.00 10.30
N THR A 46 -16.74 26.98 11.52
CA THR A 46 -16.00 27.37 12.73
C THR A 46 -15.49 26.18 13.53
N ALA A 47 -15.67 24.96 13.02
CA ALA A 47 -15.22 23.75 13.71
C ALA A 47 -13.69 23.69 13.78
N GLU A 48 -13.16 23.30 14.93
CA GLU A 48 -11.72 23.03 15.11
C GLU A 48 -11.32 21.64 14.58
N ILE A 49 -12.28 20.70 14.56
CA ILE A 49 -12.10 19.32 14.11
C ILE A 49 -13.26 18.89 13.21
N LEU A 50 -12.94 18.21 12.13
CA LEU A 50 -13.88 17.74 11.12
C LEU A 50 -13.55 16.29 10.74
N ALA A 51 -14.37 15.35 11.18
CA ALA A 51 -14.27 13.98 10.69
C ALA A 51 -14.89 13.88 9.29
N ILE A 52 -14.19 13.21 8.39
CA ILE A 52 -14.56 13.07 6.98
C ILE A 52 -14.52 11.58 6.62
N ASP A 53 -15.57 11.12 5.96
CA ASP A 53 -15.64 9.83 5.33
C ASP A 53 -16.32 9.98 3.97
N THR A 54 -16.15 9.03 3.05
CA THR A 54 -16.74 9.11 1.71
C THR A 54 -17.31 7.78 1.26
N GLU A 55 -18.41 7.84 0.48
CA GLU A 55 -18.92 6.69 -0.27
C GLU A 55 -18.82 6.94 -1.77
N THR A 56 -18.42 5.93 -2.50
CA THR A 56 -18.10 6.01 -3.91
C THR A 56 -18.81 4.93 -4.72
N THR A 57 -18.91 5.09 -6.03
CA THR A 57 -19.51 4.09 -6.93
C THR A 57 -18.61 2.88 -7.17
N GLY A 58 -17.35 2.97 -6.79
CA GLY A 58 -16.35 1.93 -6.92
C GLY A 58 -15.06 2.32 -6.21
N ARG A 59 -13.92 1.75 -6.59
CA ARG A 59 -12.65 1.94 -5.86
C ARG A 59 -11.57 2.67 -6.63
N ASP A 60 -11.81 2.96 -7.90
CA ASP A 60 -10.84 3.58 -8.78
C ASP A 60 -11.18 5.06 -9.00
N PRO A 61 -10.41 5.99 -8.42
CA PRO A 61 -10.70 7.42 -8.51
C PRO A 61 -10.60 7.99 -9.94
N HIS A 62 -10.07 7.25 -10.92
CA HIS A 62 -10.00 7.67 -12.31
C HIS A 62 -11.25 7.30 -13.14
N ILE A 63 -12.06 6.37 -12.63
CA ILE A 63 -13.24 5.84 -13.33
C ILE A 63 -14.50 6.06 -12.51
N ASP A 64 -14.42 5.80 -11.20
CA ASP A 64 -15.54 5.81 -10.29
C ASP A 64 -15.82 7.23 -9.76
N HIS A 65 -17.03 7.43 -9.28
CA HIS A 65 -17.49 8.74 -8.84
C HIS A 65 -17.64 8.79 -7.31
N LEU A 66 -17.29 9.93 -6.75
CA LEU A 66 -17.61 10.29 -5.39
C LEU A 66 -19.13 10.52 -5.27
N ARG A 67 -19.79 9.71 -4.44
CA ARG A 67 -21.24 9.79 -4.27
C ARG A 67 -21.64 10.59 -3.05
N LEU A 68 -21.12 10.19 -1.87
CA LEU A 68 -21.45 10.87 -0.62
C LEU A 68 -20.18 11.42 0.03
N VAL A 69 -20.34 12.56 0.71
CA VAL A 69 -19.36 13.08 1.66
C VAL A 69 -20.05 13.19 3.01
N GLN A 70 -19.51 12.51 4.00
CA GLN A 70 -19.97 12.56 5.38
C GLN A 70 -19.06 13.47 6.20
N LEU A 71 -19.65 14.41 6.91
CA LEU A 71 -18.96 15.37 7.77
C LEU A 71 -19.50 15.29 9.19
N ALA A 72 -18.61 15.04 10.15
CA ALA A 72 -19.00 15.05 11.57
C ALA A 72 -18.12 16.02 12.37
N THR A 73 -18.74 16.75 13.27
CA THR A 73 -18.10 17.60 14.28
C THR A 73 -18.71 17.31 15.66
N PRO A 74 -18.03 17.64 16.76
CA PRO A 74 -18.60 17.45 18.08
C PRO A 74 -19.94 18.15 18.25
N ASN A 75 -20.90 17.46 18.86
CA ASN A 75 -22.22 18.01 19.26
C ASN A 75 -23.13 18.47 18.11
N GLN A 76 -22.84 18.13 16.87
CA GLN A 76 -23.70 18.38 15.72
C GLN A 76 -24.17 17.06 15.09
N PRO A 77 -25.31 17.03 14.41
CA PRO A 77 -25.69 15.93 13.54
C PRO A 77 -24.63 15.72 12.45
N VAL A 78 -24.46 14.48 12.02
CA VAL A 78 -23.61 14.20 10.85
C VAL A 78 -24.26 14.78 9.59
N VAL A 79 -23.51 15.50 8.79
CA VAL A 79 -23.96 16.00 7.48
C VAL A 79 -23.56 15.00 6.41
N ILE A 80 -24.51 14.42 5.70
CA ILE A 80 -24.31 13.54 4.56
C ILE A 80 -24.70 14.31 3.31
N ILE A 81 -23.73 14.57 2.44
CA ILE A 81 -23.93 15.35 1.22
C ILE A 81 -23.97 14.40 0.02
N ASP A 82 -25.06 14.42 -0.72
CA ASP A 82 -25.22 13.66 -1.96
C ASP A 82 -24.75 14.48 -3.16
N LEU A 83 -23.56 14.18 -3.66
CA LEU A 83 -22.95 14.90 -4.78
C LEU A 83 -23.61 14.61 -6.13
N PHE A 84 -24.48 13.62 -6.22
CA PHE A 84 -25.29 13.43 -7.44
C PHE A 84 -26.47 14.40 -7.50
N ALA A 85 -26.92 14.86 -6.37
CA ALA A 85 -28.03 15.81 -6.24
C ALA A 85 -27.56 17.28 -6.12
N VAL A 86 -26.58 17.53 -5.25
CA VAL A 86 -25.97 18.87 -5.04
C VAL A 86 -25.10 19.24 -6.26
N LYS A 87 -25.27 20.47 -6.77
CA LYS A 87 -24.53 20.98 -7.92
C LYS A 87 -23.49 22.03 -7.56
N ASP A 88 -23.79 22.89 -6.59
CA ASP A 88 -22.88 23.94 -6.14
C ASP A 88 -22.11 23.53 -4.89
N CYS A 89 -20.91 22.99 -5.08
CA CYS A 89 -20.04 22.56 -4.00
C CYS A 89 -19.07 23.65 -3.51
N ARG A 90 -19.24 24.94 -3.85
CA ARG A 90 -18.28 25.99 -3.49
C ARG A 90 -18.09 26.12 -1.98
N LEU A 91 -19.17 26.04 -1.22
CA LEU A 91 -19.10 26.14 0.25
C LEU A 91 -18.45 24.91 0.88
N LEU A 92 -18.73 23.70 0.37
CA LEU A 92 -18.04 22.47 0.78
C LEU A 92 -16.53 22.59 0.49
N LYS A 93 -16.15 23.05 -0.72
CA LYS A 93 -14.74 23.29 -1.07
C LYS A 93 -14.07 24.29 -0.11
N HIS A 94 -14.78 25.36 0.25
CA HIS A 94 -14.28 26.33 1.22
C HIS A 94 -14.06 25.70 2.62
N LEU A 95 -15.01 24.91 3.11
CA LEU A 95 -14.88 24.17 4.38
C LEU A 95 -13.66 23.24 4.38
N LEU A 96 -13.47 22.45 3.32
CA LEU A 96 -12.35 21.51 3.20
C LEU A 96 -10.98 22.20 3.16
N GLN A 97 -10.93 23.43 2.67
CA GLN A 97 -9.73 24.30 2.69
C GLN A 97 -9.54 25.06 4.00
N GLY A 98 -10.48 24.99 4.93
CA GLY A 98 -10.39 25.57 6.26
C GLY A 98 -9.26 25.00 7.12
N ASN A 99 -9.03 25.61 8.29
CA ASN A 99 -7.95 25.22 9.20
C ASN A 99 -8.34 24.10 10.20
N ALA A 100 -9.59 23.62 10.17
CA ALA A 100 -10.01 22.49 11.00
C ALA A 100 -9.07 21.28 10.80
N LEU A 101 -8.80 20.52 11.86
CA LEU A 101 -8.15 19.23 11.77
C LEU A 101 -9.10 18.25 11.05
N LYS A 102 -8.71 17.73 9.88
CA LYS A 102 -9.48 16.70 9.16
C LYS A 102 -9.06 15.34 9.65
N VAL A 103 -10.03 14.58 10.14
CA VAL A 103 -9.85 13.23 10.68
C VAL A 103 -10.52 12.22 9.75
N GLY A 104 -9.79 11.23 9.32
CA GLY A 104 -10.31 10.12 8.49
C GLY A 104 -9.74 8.78 8.92
N HIS A 105 -10.18 7.70 8.27
CA HIS A 105 -9.64 6.36 8.44
C HIS A 105 -9.22 5.78 7.11
N HIS A 106 -7.94 5.50 6.91
CA HIS A 106 -7.38 5.23 5.57
C HIS A 106 -7.66 6.42 4.63
N PHE A 107 -7.51 7.59 5.16
CA PHE A 107 -7.96 8.87 4.61
C PHE A 107 -7.33 9.22 3.25
N LYS A 108 -6.29 8.50 2.87
CA LYS A 108 -5.73 8.57 1.53
C LYS A 108 -6.76 8.28 0.44
N PHE A 109 -7.65 7.31 0.65
CA PHE A 109 -8.72 6.95 -0.28
C PHE A 109 -9.70 8.13 -0.47
N ASP A 110 -10.20 8.69 0.63
CA ASP A 110 -11.11 9.83 0.60
C ASP A 110 -10.48 11.06 -0.04
N TRP A 111 -9.22 11.31 0.31
CA TRP A 111 -8.43 12.40 -0.26
C TRP A 111 -8.33 12.30 -1.78
N GLN A 112 -8.13 11.10 -2.32
CA GLN A 112 -8.02 10.86 -3.76
C GLN A 112 -9.35 11.15 -4.47
N PHE A 113 -10.46 10.62 -3.97
CA PHE A 113 -11.77 10.86 -4.56
C PHE A 113 -12.21 12.31 -4.46
N LEU A 114 -12.01 12.94 -3.31
CA LEU A 114 -12.27 14.37 -3.15
C LEU A 114 -11.45 15.21 -4.13
N THR A 115 -10.16 14.90 -4.29
CA THR A 115 -9.28 15.61 -5.23
C THR A 115 -9.73 15.43 -6.67
N GLN A 116 -10.09 14.22 -7.10
CA GLN A 116 -10.61 13.95 -8.44
C GLN A 116 -11.97 14.62 -8.71
N ALA A 117 -12.76 14.80 -7.66
CA ALA A 117 -14.00 15.61 -7.72
C ALA A 117 -13.74 17.13 -7.71
N GLY A 118 -12.47 17.56 -7.79
CA GLY A 118 -12.08 18.99 -7.80
C GLY A 118 -12.23 19.67 -6.44
N MET A 119 -12.14 18.90 -5.36
CA MET A 119 -12.19 19.37 -3.97
C MET A 119 -10.81 19.21 -3.32
N SER A 120 -10.03 20.27 -3.27
CA SER A 120 -8.74 20.26 -2.58
C SER A 120 -8.93 20.38 -1.06
N LEU A 121 -8.13 19.62 -0.33
CA LEU A 121 -8.13 19.63 1.14
C LEU A 121 -6.84 20.29 1.63
N LYS A 122 -6.98 21.14 2.67
CA LYS A 122 -5.84 21.76 3.35
C LYS A 122 -5.53 21.03 4.65
N GLU A 123 -4.25 20.83 4.94
CA GLU A 123 -3.79 20.37 6.25
C GLU A 123 -4.34 21.29 7.40
N PRO A 124 -4.42 20.76 8.64
CA PRO A 124 -3.84 19.50 9.11
C PRO A 124 -4.73 18.27 8.91
N PHE A 125 -4.08 17.09 8.82
CA PHE A 125 -4.74 15.79 8.71
C PHE A 125 -4.40 14.88 9.89
N PHE A 126 -5.34 13.99 10.24
CA PHE A 126 -5.11 12.89 11.17
C PHE A 126 -5.76 11.62 10.61
N ASP A 127 -4.95 10.65 10.25
CA ASP A 127 -5.43 9.35 9.79
C ASP A 127 -5.43 8.35 10.95
N THR A 128 -6.62 7.92 11.37
CA THR A 128 -6.81 7.00 12.51
C THR A 128 -6.23 5.62 12.25
N GLN A 129 -6.14 5.17 10.98
CA GLN A 129 -5.46 3.92 10.62
C GLN A 129 -3.94 4.04 10.80
N LEU A 130 -3.34 5.12 10.31
CA LEU A 130 -1.91 5.37 10.45
C LEU A 130 -1.54 5.56 11.93
N ALA A 131 -2.32 6.34 12.67
CA ALA A 131 -2.15 6.53 14.11
C ALA A 131 -2.17 5.19 14.87
N PHE A 132 -3.11 4.31 14.53
CA PHE A 132 -3.17 2.96 15.10
C PHE A 132 -1.96 2.10 14.74
N LYS A 133 -1.51 2.13 13.48
CA LYS A 133 -0.30 1.40 13.03
C LYS A 133 0.96 1.90 13.75
N VAL A 134 1.09 3.22 13.93
CA VAL A 134 2.20 3.82 14.72
C VAL A 134 2.14 3.34 16.16
N TRP A 135 0.98 3.40 16.80
CA TRP A 135 0.81 2.95 18.18
C TRP A 135 1.11 1.46 18.37
N THR A 136 0.74 0.61 17.39
CA THR A 136 1.02 -0.83 17.45
C THR A 136 2.46 -1.19 17.05
N ALA A 137 3.25 -0.23 16.59
CA ALA A 137 4.70 -0.35 16.35
C ALA A 137 5.13 -1.62 15.62
N GLY A 138 4.48 -1.96 14.51
CA GLY A 138 4.79 -3.14 13.67
C GLY A 138 4.27 -4.47 14.20
N ILE A 139 3.52 -4.49 15.30
CA ILE A 139 2.76 -5.67 15.71
C ILE A 139 1.69 -5.94 14.66
N LYS A 140 1.62 -7.19 14.18
CA LYS A 140 0.61 -7.57 13.19
C LYS A 140 -0.80 -7.46 13.78
N ALA A 141 -1.53 -6.41 13.42
CA ALA A 141 -2.90 -6.17 13.80
C ALA A 141 -3.74 -5.80 12.58
N ARG A 142 -5.03 -6.18 12.60
CA ARG A 142 -5.98 -5.70 11.58
C ARG A 142 -6.22 -4.21 11.80
N SER A 143 -6.15 -3.42 10.75
CA SER A 143 -6.28 -1.96 10.79
C SER A 143 -7.47 -1.41 9.98
N SER A 144 -8.49 -2.24 9.70
CA SER A 144 -9.78 -1.73 9.20
C SER A 144 -10.49 -0.92 10.30
N LEU A 145 -11.34 0.04 9.92
CA LEU A 145 -12.07 0.89 10.88
C LEU A 145 -12.72 0.05 11.99
N GLN A 146 -13.49 -0.98 11.63
CA GLN A 146 -14.11 -1.87 12.59
C GLN A 146 -13.12 -2.53 13.56
N ALA A 147 -11.99 -3.05 13.04
CA ALA A 147 -11.00 -3.73 13.86
C ALA A 147 -10.32 -2.76 14.85
N VAL A 148 -10.07 -1.53 14.40
CA VAL A 148 -9.48 -0.47 15.22
C VAL A 148 -10.49 0.02 16.26
N VAL A 149 -11.73 0.28 15.87
CA VAL A 149 -12.81 0.69 16.79
C VAL A 149 -13.04 -0.38 17.85
N LYS A 150 -13.16 -1.64 17.46
CA LYS A 150 -13.28 -2.75 18.42
C LYS A 150 -12.11 -2.82 19.40
N LYS A 151 -10.87 -2.63 18.91
CA LYS A 151 -9.66 -2.71 19.73
C LYS A 151 -9.50 -1.50 20.65
N ILE A 152 -9.87 -0.30 20.20
CA ILE A 152 -9.60 0.97 20.87
C ILE A 152 -10.76 1.45 21.73
N LEU A 153 -12.00 1.29 21.23
CA LEU A 153 -13.22 1.76 21.88
C LEU A 153 -14.09 0.65 22.44
N GLU A 154 -13.78 -0.62 22.14
CA GLU A 154 -14.55 -1.83 22.54
C GLU A 154 -15.97 -1.85 21.96
N ILE A 155 -16.20 -1.14 20.85
CA ILE A 155 -17.48 -1.06 20.14
C ILE A 155 -17.46 -1.99 18.94
N ASP A 156 -18.53 -2.77 18.75
CA ASP A 156 -18.75 -3.55 17.53
C ASP A 156 -19.51 -2.72 16.51
N LEU A 157 -18.88 -2.44 15.37
CA LEU A 157 -19.54 -1.77 14.23
C LEU A 157 -20.23 -2.80 13.35
N ASP A 158 -21.45 -2.51 12.92
CA ASP A 158 -22.17 -3.29 11.93
C ASP A 158 -21.50 -3.15 10.56
N LYS A 159 -21.41 -4.24 9.81
CA LYS A 159 -20.78 -4.30 8.48
C LYS A 159 -21.74 -4.54 7.32
N ASP A 160 -23.02 -4.72 7.59
CA ASP A 160 -23.98 -5.17 6.59
C ASP A 160 -24.01 -4.28 5.34
N GLN A 161 -23.63 -3.02 5.46
CA GLN A 161 -23.63 -2.04 4.36
C GLN A 161 -22.26 -1.75 3.75
N GLN A 162 -21.16 -2.28 4.26
CA GLN A 162 -19.79 -1.99 3.76
C GLN A 162 -19.57 -2.36 2.28
N GLN A 163 -20.36 -3.30 1.75
CA GLN A 163 -20.30 -3.74 0.35
C GLN A 163 -21.58 -3.34 -0.42
N SER A 164 -22.38 -2.42 0.13
CA SER A 164 -23.58 -1.99 -0.53
C SER A 164 -23.26 -1.11 -1.74
N ASP A 165 -24.16 -1.14 -2.71
CA ASP A 165 -24.00 -0.37 -3.93
C ASP A 165 -24.50 1.08 -3.72
N PHE A 166 -23.56 2.03 -3.67
CA PHE A 166 -23.82 3.45 -3.57
C PHE A 166 -24.02 4.13 -4.95
N SER A 167 -23.99 3.39 -6.05
CA SER A 167 -24.29 3.95 -7.38
C SER A 167 -25.79 4.13 -7.63
N GLN A 168 -26.65 3.50 -6.83
CA GLN A 168 -28.09 3.51 -6.98
C GLN A 168 -28.67 4.93 -6.82
N SER A 169 -29.75 5.22 -7.58
CA SER A 169 -30.41 6.53 -7.54
C SER A 169 -30.95 6.86 -6.15
N ASN A 170 -31.54 5.89 -5.46
CA ASN A 170 -32.13 6.05 -4.13
C ASN A 170 -31.33 5.22 -3.11
N LEU A 171 -30.82 5.89 -2.09
CA LEU A 171 -30.13 5.25 -0.99
C LEU A 171 -31.11 4.89 0.14
N THR A 172 -30.93 3.74 0.72
CA THR A 172 -31.77 3.27 1.83
C THR A 172 -31.42 3.97 3.15
N PRO A 173 -32.35 4.09 4.09
CA PRO A 173 -32.06 4.60 5.43
C PRO A 173 -30.92 3.84 6.14
N LYS A 174 -30.77 2.54 5.88
CA LYS A 174 -29.66 1.73 6.42
C LYS A 174 -28.31 2.16 5.86
N GLN A 175 -28.20 2.44 4.57
CA GLN A 175 -26.97 2.96 3.95
C GLN A 175 -26.61 4.32 4.52
N LEU A 176 -27.58 5.23 4.67
CA LEU A 176 -27.34 6.55 5.23
C LEU A 176 -26.94 6.49 6.72
N GLN A 177 -27.56 5.60 7.50
CA GLN A 177 -27.19 5.39 8.90
C GLN A 177 -25.80 4.80 9.04
N TYR A 178 -25.42 3.86 8.16
CA TYR A 178 -24.06 3.31 8.07
C TYR A 178 -23.04 4.42 7.77
N ALA A 179 -23.26 5.21 6.73
CA ALA A 179 -22.40 6.32 6.35
C ALA A 179 -22.26 7.39 7.46
N ALA A 180 -23.37 7.69 8.17
CA ALA A 180 -23.32 8.58 9.33
C ALA A 180 -22.48 8.02 10.48
N MET A 181 -22.57 6.70 10.71
CA MET A 181 -21.82 6.03 11.76
C MET A 181 -20.32 6.05 11.50
N ASP A 182 -19.88 5.73 10.25
CA ASP A 182 -18.47 5.67 9.90
C ASP A 182 -17.78 7.04 10.08
N ALA A 183 -18.46 8.15 9.75
CA ALA A 183 -17.94 9.48 10.05
C ALA A 183 -17.99 9.84 11.55
N ALA A 184 -19.08 9.55 12.25
CA ALA A 184 -19.26 9.94 13.65
C ALA A 184 -18.26 9.26 14.59
N ILE A 185 -17.94 7.97 14.33
CA ILE A 185 -17.04 7.17 15.17
C ILE A 185 -15.59 7.66 15.10
N LEU A 186 -15.21 8.41 14.06
CA LEU A 186 -13.86 8.92 13.90
C LEU A 186 -13.45 9.90 15.00
N LEU A 187 -14.38 10.69 15.53
CA LEU A 187 -14.11 11.67 16.59
C LEU A 187 -13.68 11.00 17.91
N PRO A 188 -14.48 10.11 18.51
CA PRO A 188 -14.06 9.41 19.74
C PRO A 188 -12.84 8.52 19.49
N LEU A 189 -12.69 7.96 18.28
CA LEU A 189 -11.52 7.17 17.91
C LEU A 189 -10.25 8.03 17.86
N HIS A 190 -10.33 9.23 17.26
CA HIS A 190 -9.25 10.22 17.27
C HIS A 190 -8.79 10.51 18.70
N ASP A 191 -9.71 10.90 19.59
CA ASP A 191 -9.38 11.27 20.96
C ASP A 191 -8.73 10.12 21.73
N ALA A 192 -9.23 8.91 21.52
CA ALA A 192 -8.68 7.72 22.17
C ALA A 192 -7.28 7.38 21.65
N LEU A 193 -7.02 7.55 20.35
CA LEU A 193 -5.69 7.31 19.75
C LEU A 193 -4.70 8.40 20.16
N VAL A 194 -5.10 9.68 20.18
CA VAL A 194 -4.24 10.79 20.64
C VAL A 194 -3.77 10.54 22.07
N ARG A 195 -4.67 10.14 22.98
CA ARG A 195 -4.28 9.81 24.37
C ARG A 195 -3.23 8.70 24.42
N ARG A 196 -3.40 7.64 23.63
CA ARG A 196 -2.45 6.50 23.59
C ARG A 196 -1.09 6.89 23.00
N LEU A 197 -1.10 7.66 21.92
CA LEU A 197 0.13 8.17 21.29
C LEU A 197 0.89 9.08 22.26
N LYS A 198 0.19 9.92 23.01
CA LYS A 198 0.78 10.80 24.02
C LYS A 198 1.48 10.03 25.13
N VAL A 199 0.82 9.01 25.68
CA VAL A 199 1.42 8.14 26.70
C VAL A 199 2.67 7.43 26.16
N THR A 200 2.64 6.98 24.91
CA THR A 200 3.77 6.27 24.28
C THR A 200 4.80 7.21 23.62
N LYS A 201 4.61 8.53 23.67
CA LYS A 201 5.46 9.56 23.04
C LYS A 201 5.65 9.36 21.52
N LEU A 202 4.61 8.89 20.83
CA LEU A 202 4.60 8.62 19.40
C LEU A 202 3.83 9.65 18.57
N GLU A 203 3.39 10.75 19.18
CA GLU A 203 2.58 11.79 18.50
C GLU A 203 3.29 12.39 17.30
N ALA A 204 4.57 12.70 17.43
CA ALA A 204 5.38 13.28 16.34
C ALA A 204 5.45 12.33 15.13
N ILE A 205 5.55 11.02 15.36
CA ILE A 205 5.59 10.03 14.28
C ILE A 205 4.21 9.89 13.62
N ALA A 206 3.14 9.86 14.41
CA ALA A 206 1.78 9.79 13.87
C ALA A 206 1.44 11.05 13.06
N HIS A 207 1.89 12.22 13.50
CA HIS A 207 1.75 13.47 12.75
C HIS A 207 2.53 13.42 11.43
N LEU A 208 3.79 12.99 11.45
CA LEU A 208 4.61 12.83 10.24
C LEU A 208 3.94 11.88 9.23
N GLU A 209 3.44 10.75 9.67
CA GLU A 209 2.74 9.79 8.79
C GLU A 209 1.47 10.41 8.19
N SER A 210 0.72 11.19 8.97
CA SER A 210 -0.46 11.89 8.47
C SER A 210 -0.11 12.98 7.43
N GLN A 211 1.01 13.69 7.60
CA GLN A 211 1.50 14.63 6.59
C GLN A 211 1.97 13.93 5.31
N CYS A 212 2.63 12.77 5.43
CA CYS A 212 3.07 11.98 4.28
C CYS A 212 1.90 11.41 3.46
N LEU A 213 0.69 11.30 4.02
CA LEU A 213 -0.50 10.77 3.36
C LEU A 213 -0.73 11.40 1.98
N VAL A 214 -0.63 12.71 1.88
CA VAL A 214 -0.86 13.46 0.62
C VAL A 214 0.15 13.05 -0.45
N ALA A 215 1.43 12.87 -0.08
CA ALA A 215 2.45 12.43 -1.03
C ALA A 215 2.14 11.03 -1.57
N PHE A 216 1.73 10.09 -0.71
CA PHE A 216 1.34 8.75 -1.14
C PHE A 216 0.06 8.77 -2.01
N ALA A 217 -0.93 9.58 -1.64
CA ALA A 217 -2.15 9.75 -2.42
C ALA A 217 -1.85 10.30 -3.83
N GLN A 218 -1.00 11.31 -3.92
CA GLN A 218 -0.56 11.88 -5.20
C GLN A 218 0.25 10.90 -6.04
N MET A 219 1.15 10.13 -5.43
CA MET A 219 1.92 9.08 -6.13
C MET A 219 0.99 8.05 -6.78
N GLU A 220 -0.07 7.63 -6.09
CA GLU A 220 -1.07 6.71 -6.63
C GLU A 220 -1.89 7.33 -7.75
N LEU A 221 -2.40 8.55 -7.56
CA LEU A 221 -3.16 9.25 -8.60
C LEU A 221 -2.34 9.55 -9.85
N HIS A 222 -1.08 9.96 -9.71
CA HIS A 222 -0.22 10.18 -10.86
C HIS A 222 0.22 8.88 -11.53
N GLY A 223 0.44 7.84 -10.75
CA GLY A 223 0.96 6.58 -11.25
C GLY A 223 2.33 6.73 -11.92
N MET A 224 2.75 5.70 -12.65
CA MET A 224 4.03 5.65 -13.37
C MET A 224 3.80 5.40 -14.86
N GLY A 225 4.38 6.23 -15.70
CA GLY A 225 4.37 6.07 -17.16
C GLY A 225 5.24 4.90 -17.61
N ILE A 226 4.76 4.14 -18.59
CA ILE A 226 5.49 3.02 -19.20
C ILE A 226 5.50 3.17 -20.70
N ASP A 227 6.70 3.11 -21.29
CA ASP A 227 6.88 2.93 -22.72
C ASP A 227 6.54 1.48 -23.10
N GLN A 228 5.30 1.27 -23.52
CA GLN A 228 4.76 -0.05 -23.83
C GLN A 228 5.48 -0.72 -25.01
N HIS A 229 6.00 0.09 -25.96
CA HIS A 229 6.73 -0.45 -27.10
C HIS A 229 8.06 -1.07 -26.65
N ARG A 230 8.87 -0.29 -25.93
CA ARG A 230 10.12 -0.81 -25.31
C ARG A 230 9.87 -1.99 -24.39
N TRP A 231 8.79 -1.94 -23.63
CA TRP A 231 8.43 -3.04 -22.73
C TRP A 231 8.20 -4.35 -23.48
N LYS A 232 7.42 -4.31 -24.56
CA LYS A 232 7.15 -5.47 -25.42
C LYS A 232 8.41 -5.98 -26.12
N GLU A 233 9.29 -5.09 -26.55
CA GLU A 233 10.60 -5.47 -27.11
C GLU A 233 11.46 -6.23 -26.09
N GLN A 234 11.56 -5.71 -24.85
CA GLN A 234 12.28 -6.36 -23.77
C GLN A 234 11.66 -7.72 -23.39
N GLN A 235 10.34 -7.80 -23.36
CA GLN A 235 9.61 -9.05 -23.11
C GLN A 235 9.90 -10.08 -24.21
N SER A 236 9.89 -9.68 -25.48
CA SER A 236 10.21 -10.56 -26.62
C SER A 236 11.65 -11.06 -26.55
N ALA A 237 12.61 -10.17 -26.26
CA ALA A 237 14.01 -10.54 -26.08
C ALA A 237 14.20 -11.55 -24.92
N LEU A 238 13.53 -11.31 -23.79
CA LEU A 238 13.54 -12.20 -22.63
C LEU A 238 12.97 -13.59 -22.96
N ASN A 239 11.84 -13.64 -23.69
CA ASN A 239 11.23 -14.90 -24.09
C ASN A 239 12.14 -15.70 -25.04
N THR A 240 12.83 -15.01 -25.94
CA THR A 240 13.85 -15.64 -26.82
C THR A 240 15.02 -16.22 -26.00
N GLN A 241 15.54 -15.44 -25.04
CA GLN A 241 16.61 -15.89 -24.15
C GLN A 241 16.15 -17.08 -23.28
N LEU A 242 14.92 -17.04 -22.78
CA LEU A 242 14.33 -18.11 -21.97
C LEU A 242 14.25 -19.43 -22.78
N ALA A 243 13.78 -19.36 -24.04
CA ALA A 243 13.69 -20.51 -24.92
C ALA A 243 15.08 -21.08 -25.23
N GLN A 244 16.08 -20.23 -25.53
CA GLN A 244 17.46 -20.64 -25.75
C GLN A 244 18.08 -21.29 -24.52
N THR A 245 17.87 -20.72 -23.34
CA THR A 245 18.39 -21.27 -22.08
C THR A 245 17.74 -22.61 -21.74
N LEU A 246 16.45 -22.77 -22.05
CA LEU A 246 15.74 -24.04 -21.87
C LEU A 246 16.31 -25.12 -22.79
N GLU A 247 16.50 -24.82 -24.07
CA GLU A 247 17.08 -25.75 -25.02
C GLU A 247 18.51 -26.14 -24.62
N GLN A 248 19.33 -25.17 -24.21
CA GLN A 248 20.67 -25.44 -23.70
C GLN A 248 20.65 -26.34 -22.46
N LEU A 249 19.71 -26.12 -21.54
CA LEU A 249 19.54 -26.97 -20.36
C LEU A 249 19.19 -28.40 -20.75
N HIS A 250 18.27 -28.59 -21.69
CA HIS A 250 17.89 -29.90 -22.20
C HIS A 250 19.07 -30.62 -22.86
N GLN A 251 19.88 -29.92 -23.66
CA GLN A 251 21.07 -30.47 -24.27
C GLN A 251 22.10 -30.92 -23.24
N GLN A 252 22.33 -30.12 -22.20
CA GLN A 252 23.29 -30.42 -21.12
C GLN A 252 22.85 -31.59 -20.23
N LEU A 253 21.56 -31.85 -20.14
CA LEU A 253 20.98 -32.93 -19.34
C LEU A 253 20.75 -34.22 -20.17
N ARG A 254 20.98 -34.21 -21.48
CA ARG A 254 20.96 -35.41 -22.32
C ARG A 254 22.20 -36.24 -22.02
N SER A 255 22.04 -37.34 -21.29
CA SER A 255 23.10 -38.34 -21.12
C SER A 255 23.19 -39.25 -22.34
N PRO A 256 24.40 -39.63 -22.79
CA PRO A 256 24.56 -40.74 -23.73
C PRO A 256 24.06 -42.04 -23.04
N GLY A 257 22.84 -42.48 -23.33
CA GLY A 257 22.20 -43.65 -22.70
C GLY A 257 20.88 -43.38 -21.99
N ALA A 258 20.44 -42.13 -21.89
CA ALA A 258 19.18 -41.74 -21.24
C ALA A 258 17.92 -41.99 -22.08
N PHE A 259 17.81 -43.20 -22.69
CA PHE A 259 16.54 -43.71 -23.25
C PHE A 259 15.48 -43.91 -22.18
N GLN A 260 15.82 -43.76 -20.89
CA GLN A 260 14.91 -43.98 -19.77
C GLN A 260 14.17 -42.72 -19.26
N ILE A 261 14.54 -41.51 -19.71
CA ILE A 261 13.79 -40.30 -19.32
C ILE A 261 12.44 -40.21 -20.06
N SER A 262 12.33 -40.87 -21.24
CA SER A 262 11.07 -40.97 -21.98
C SER A 262 10.03 -41.93 -21.38
N LEU A 263 10.34 -42.60 -20.27
CA LEU A 263 9.38 -43.43 -19.52
C LEU A 263 8.60 -42.66 -18.44
N LEU A 264 8.89 -41.35 -18.24
CA LEU A 264 8.02 -40.51 -17.46
C LEU A 264 6.88 -39.99 -18.38
N PRO A 265 5.60 -40.28 -18.11
CA PRO A 265 4.48 -40.03 -19.02
C PRO A 265 4.29 -38.61 -19.52
N ASP A 266 4.98 -37.61 -18.91
CA ASP A 266 4.82 -36.16 -19.15
C ASP A 266 6.06 -35.47 -19.74
N CYS A 267 7.05 -36.19 -20.30
CA CYS A 267 8.35 -35.63 -20.72
C CYS A 267 8.69 -35.84 -22.21
N SER A 268 7.70 -35.81 -23.10
CA SER A 268 7.95 -35.90 -24.57
C SER A 268 8.83 -34.76 -25.07
N ASP A 269 8.78 -33.56 -24.45
CA ASP A 269 9.47 -32.35 -24.89
C ASP A 269 10.63 -31.91 -23.98
N GLY A 270 11.09 -32.76 -23.05
CA GLY A 270 12.15 -32.46 -22.09
C GLY A 270 11.64 -32.27 -20.64
N ILE A 271 12.55 -31.90 -19.74
CA ILE A 271 12.18 -31.69 -18.33
C ILE A 271 11.55 -30.31 -18.11
N ASN A 272 10.62 -30.22 -17.15
CA ASN A 272 10.17 -28.94 -16.62
C ASN A 272 11.17 -28.44 -15.55
N PRO A 273 11.94 -27.35 -15.82
CA PRO A 273 12.95 -26.84 -14.87
C PRO A 273 12.36 -26.30 -13.55
N ASN A 274 11.05 -26.02 -13.52
CA ASN A 274 10.34 -25.58 -12.33
C ASN A 274 9.78 -26.74 -11.50
N SER A 275 9.89 -28.00 -11.98
CA SER A 275 9.50 -29.19 -11.24
C SER A 275 10.66 -29.75 -10.42
N PRO A 276 10.67 -29.66 -9.07
CA PRO A 276 11.74 -30.21 -8.25
C PRO A 276 11.96 -31.71 -8.46
N LYS A 277 10.89 -32.45 -8.74
CA LYS A 277 10.93 -33.91 -8.97
C LYS A 277 11.68 -34.24 -10.27
N GLN A 278 11.33 -33.56 -11.37
CA GLN A 278 11.97 -33.80 -12.67
C GLN A 278 13.44 -33.36 -12.69
N VAL A 279 13.73 -32.19 -12.09
CA VAL A 279 15.09 -31.67 -11.97
C VAL A 279 15.99 -32.61 -11.15
N LYS A 280 15.51 -33.15 -10.01
CA LYS A 280 16.27 -34.12 -9.22
C LYS A 280 16.59 -35.37 -10.01
N ALA A 281 15.62 -35.90 -10.74
CA ALA A 281 15.80 -37.09 -11.56
C ALA A 281 16.83 -36.84 -12.70
N ALA A 282 16.74 -35.69 -13.37
CA ALA A 282 17.65 -35.34 -14.46
C ALA A 282 19.07 -35.07 -13.95
N LEU A 283 19.28 -34.41 -12.85
CA LEU A 283 20.58 -34.18 -12.22
C LEU A 283 21.20 -35.52 -11.76
N ALA A 284 20.42 -36.43 -11.18
CA ALA A 284 20.89 -37.75 -10.79
C ALA A 284 21.33 -38.58 -12.01
N ALA A 285 20.62 -38.47 -13.14
CA ALA A 285 20.98 -39.18 -14.37
C ALA A 285 22.33 -38.71 -14.97
N VAL A 286 22.74 -37.46 -14.72
CA VAL A 286 24.08 -36.95 -15.10
C VAL A 286 25.12 -37.09 -13.96
N GLY A 287 24.83 -37.90 -12.93
CA GLY A 287 25.77 -38.22 -11.84
C GLY A 287 25.77 -37.22 -10.67
N ILE A 288 24.79 -36.33 -10.57
CA ILE A 288 24.73 -35.31 -9.54
C ILE A 288 23.43 -35.47 -8.71
N PRO A 289 23.34 -36.43 -7.80
CA PRO A 289 22.18 -36.58 -6.96
C PRO A 289 22.08 -35.43 -5.93
N VAL A 290 20.93 -34.75 -5.87
CA VAL A 290 20.70 -33.61 -4.97
C VAL A 290 19.53 -33.87 -4.03
N LYS A 291 19.66 -33.44 -2.78
CA LYS A 291 18.56 -33.51 -1.78
C LYS A 291 17.49 -32.46 -2.01
N SER A 292 17.89 -31.29 -2.45
CA SER A 292 16.99 -30.17 -2.77
C SER A 292 17.42 -29.50 -4.08
N THR A 293 16.46 -28.88 -4.79
CA THR A 293 16.70 -28.06 -5.97
C THR A 293 16.46 -26.58 -5.70
N ASP A 294 16.46 -26.17 -4.42
CA ASP A 294 16.42 -24.75 -4.06
C ASP A 294 17.69 -24.03 -4.52
N GLN A 295 17.56 -22.71 -4.71
CA GLN A 295 18.64 -21.88 -5.23
C GLN A 295 19.92 -21.98 -4.40
N ARG A 296 19.81 -22.02 -3.05
CA ARG A 296 20.96 -22.07 -2.15
C ARG A 296 21.73 -23.39 -2.32
N THR A 297 21.01 -24.51 -2.37
CA THR A 297 21.61 -25.83 -2.58
C THR A 297 22.30 -25.92 -3.94
N LEU A 298 21.64 -25.44 -5.02
CA LEU A 298 22.21 -25.49 -6.36
C LEU A 298 23.42 -24.56 -6.52
N LEU A 299 23.46 -23.40 -5.89
CA LEU A 299 24.63 -22.50 -5.91
C LEU A 299 25.88 -23.14 -5.30
N LEU A 300 25.75 -23.97 -4.25
CA LEU A 300 26.88 -24.64 -3.61
C LEU A 300 27.55 -25.69 -4.52
N ILE A 301 26.84 -26.17 -5.54
CA ILE A 301 27.31 -27.22 -6.45
C ILE A 301 27.34 -26.72 -7.91
N ALA A 302 27.27 -25.41 -8.12
CA ALA A 302 27.15 -24.83 -9.47
C ALA A 302 28.30 -25.16 -10.41
N ASP A 303 29.47 -25.45 -9.87
CA ASP A 303 30.69 -25.81 -10.64
C ASP A 303 30.81 -27.30 -10.98
N GLN A 304 29.95 -28.16 -10.42
CA GLN A 304 30.01 -29.59 -10.67
C GLN A 304 29.51 -29.97 -12.08
N HIS A 305 28.59 -29.18 -12.64
CA HIS A 305 28.06 -29.44 -13.99
C HIS A 305 27.43 -28.17 -14.61
N PRO A 306 27.64 -27.88 -15.91
CA PRO A 306 27.11 -26.70 -16.58
C PRO A 306 25.57 -26.53 -16.45
N ALA A 307 24.84 -27.65 -16.50
CA ALA A 307 23.38 -27.64 -16.40
C ALA A 307 22.85 -26.96 -15.11
N ILE A 308 23.63 -26.96 -14.02
CA ILE A 308 23.20 -26.33 -12.77
C ILE A 308 23.17 -24.82 -12.92
N ARG A 309 24.18 -24.21 -13.52
CA ARG A 309 24.23 -22.77 -13.81
C ARG A 309 23.12 -22.38 -14.79
N THR A 310 22.93 -23.16 -15.86
CA THR A 310 21.87 -22.97 -16.86
C THR A 310 20.48 -23.10 -16.23
N LEU A 311 20.26 -24.04 -15.31
CA LEU A 311 19.00 -24.18 -14.56
C LEU A 311 18.73 -22.96 -13.66
N LEU A 312 19.75 -22.47 -12.96
CA LEU A 312 19.62 -21.27 -12.12
C LEU A 312 19.29 -20.04 -12.97
N GLU A 313 19.95 -19.89 -14.11
CA GLU A 313 19.67 -18.82 -15.07
C GLU A 313 18.25 -18.93 -15.63
N TYR A 314 17.83 -20.10 -16.10
CA TYR A 314 16.47 -20.33 -16.57
C TYR A 314 15.43 -19.92 -15.53
N ARG A 315 15.58 -20.35 -14.28
CA ARG A 315 14.66 -19.99 -13.19
C ARG A 315 14.64 -18.50 -12.89
N HIS A 316 15.79 -17.84 -13.00
CA HIS A 316 15.86 -16.38 -12.87
C HIS A 316 15.08 -15.69 -13.98
N LEU A 317 15.28 -16.09 -15.24
CA LEU A 317 14.59 -15.53 -16.39
C LEU A 317 13.08 -15.83 -16.37
N SER A 318 12.69 -17.08 -16.03
CA SER A 318 11.28 -17.46 -15.89
C SER A 318 10.57 -16.62 -14.81
N LYS A 319 11.18 -16.48 -13.64
CA LYS A 319 10.64 -15.62 -12.58
C LYS A 319 10.48 -14.17 -13.04
N LEU A 320 11.45 -13.66 -13.79
CA LEU A 320 11.39 -12.29 -14.33
C LEU A 320 10.26 -12.16 -15.35
N SER A 321 10.06 -13.14 -16.23
CA SER A 321 8.97 -13.17 -17.20
C SER A 321 7.61 -13.20 -16.51
N ASP A 322 7.39 -14.20 -15.64
CA ASP A 322 6.07 -14.47 -15.04
C ASP A 322 5.67 -13.44 -13.99
N SER A 323 6.61 -13.09 -13.10
CA SER A 323 6.31 -12.21 -11.97
C SER A 323 6.34 -10.72 -12.31
N PHE A 324 6.90 -10.35 -13.45
CA PHE A 324 7.14 -8.95 -13.75
C PHE A 324 6.66 -8.53 -15.16
N TYR A 325 7.19 -9.13 -16.23
CA TYR A 325 6.87 -8.67 -17.58
C TYR A 325 5.41 -8.89 -17.97
N GLN A 326 4.85 -10.05 -17.64
CA GLN A 326 3.46 -10.37 -17.99
C GLN A 326 2.47 -9.59 -17.12
N LEU A 327 2.75 -9.48 -15.83
CA LEU A 327 1.83 -8.82 -14.89
C LEU A 327 1.77 -7.32 -15.08
N LEU A 328 2.89 -6.64 -15.35
CA LEU A 328 2.91 -5.18 -15.39
C LEU A 328 2.00 -4.59 -16.48
N LEU A 329 1.97 -5.21 -17.67
CA LEU A 329 1.08 -4.75 -18.76
C LEU A 329 -0.41 -4.86 -18.40
N GLN A 330 -0.78 -5.84 -17.56
CA GLN A 330 -2.17 -6.00 -17.10
C GLN A 330 -2.61 -4.91 -16.12
N HIS A 331 -1.63 -4.23 -15.49
CA HIS A 331 -1.87 -3.12 -14.58
C HIS A 331 -1.84 -1.73 -15.24
N ILE A 332 -1.68 -1.68 -16.58
CA ILE A 332 -1.79 -0.40 -17.28
C ILE A 332 -3.26 0.02 -17.30
N HIS A 333 -3.53 1.14 -16.65
CA HIS A 333 -4.87 1.67 -16.50
C HIS A 333 -5.43 2.15 -17.85
N SER A 334 -6.65 1.75 -18.19
CA SER A 334 -7.25 1.96 -19.52
C SER A 334 -7.49 3.44 -19.86
N VAL A 335 -7.75 4.28 -18.86
CA VAL A 335 -8.02 5.72 -19.05
C VAL A 335 -6.75 6.53 -19.06
N THR A 336 -5.85 6.27 -18.09
CA THR A 336 -4.63 7.10 -17.93
C THR A 336 -3.44 6.61 -18.75
N GLY A 337 -3.44 5.34 -19.18
CA GLY A 337 -2.30 4.69 -19.83
C GLY A 337 -1.09 4.48 -18.91
N ARG A 338 -1.25 4.66 -17.61
CA ARG A 338 -0.21 4.60 -16.58
C ARG A 338 -0.46 3.41 -15.64
N VAL A 339 0.52 3.08 -14.85
CA VAL A 339 0.39 2.08 -13.78
C VAL A 339 0.20 2.80 -12.45
N HIS A 340 -0.88 2.48 -11.74
CA HIS A 340 -1.26 3.07 -10.47
C HIS A 340 -1.12 2.03 -9.34
N PRO A 341 0.08 1.89 -8.75
CA PRO A 341 0.29 0.94 -7.66
C PRO A 341 -0.37 1.42 -6.38
N THR A 342 -0.80 0.51 -5.53
CA THR A 342 -1.27 0.84 -4.18
C THR A 342 -0.09 0.89 -3.21
N TRP A 343 0.12 2.03 -2.56
CA TRP A 343 1.15 2.25 -1.55
C TRP A 343 0.59 2.12 -0.14
N TYR A 344 1.28 1.38 0.68
CA TYR A 344 0.94 1.17 2.10
C TYR A 344 2.01 1.82 2.98
N GLN A 345 1.68 2.95 3.60
CA GLN A 345 2.48 3.52 4.68
C GLN A 345 2.54 2.52 5.84
N LEU A 346 3.69 2.41 6.48
CA LEU A 346 3.92 1.42 7.54
C LEU A 346 3.55 -0.01 7.08
N GLY A 347 3.81 -0.33 5.82
CA GLY A 347 3.45 -1.61 5.21
C GLY A 347 4.34 -2.78 5.66
N ALA A 348 5.54 -2.50 6.16
CA ALA A 348 6.45 -3.47 6.73
C ALA A 348 6.59 -3.29 8.25
N ARG A 349 7.01 -4.33 8.96
CA ARG A 349 7.26 -4.26 10.42
C ARG A 349 8.36 -3.24 10.80
N SER A 350 9.27 -2.97 9.88
CA SER A 350 10.33 -1.96 10.05
C SER A 350 9.85 -0.51 9.89
N GLY A 351 8.56 -0.27 9.65
CA GLY A 351 8.00 1.05 9.35
C GLY A 351 8.17 1.49 7.88
N ARG A 352 8.84 0.70 7.04
CA ARG A 352 8.99 1.02 5.61
C ARG A 352 7.63 0.94 4.89
N ALA A 353 7.44 1.83 3.91
CA ALA A 353 6.33 1.71 2.98
C ALA A 353 6.46 0.44 2.13
N SER A 354 5.35 -0.13 1.74
CA SER A 354 5.28 -1.21 0.76
C SER A 354 4.34 -0.84 -0.39
N CYS A 355 4.56 -1.47 -1.54
CA CYS A 355 3.80 -1.23 -2.75
C CYS A 355 3.26 -2.55 -3.30
N ARG A 356 2.02 -2.54 -3.79
CA ARG A 356 1.35 -3.70 -4.41
C ARG A 356 0.51 -3.24 -5.61
N ASP A 357 0.11 -4.20 -6.38
CA ASP A 357 -0.87 -4.08 -7.46
C ASP A 357 -0.53 -2.96 -8.49
N PRO A 358 0.69 -2.99 -9.08
CA PRO A 358 1.78 -3.96 -8.95
C PRO A 358 2.86 -3.52 -7.94
N ALA A 359 3.70 -4.47 -7.52
CA ALA A 359 4.79 -4.22 -6.56
C ALA A 359 6.00 -3.53 -7.24
N LEU A 360 5.89 -2.25 -7.58
CA LEU A 360 6.94 -1.47 -8.27
C LEU A 360 8.26 -1.39 -7.48
N GLN A 361 8.24 -1.60 -6.16
CA GLN A 361 9.46 -1.69 -5.34
C GLN A 361 10.38 -2.85 -5.73
N THR A 362 9.83 -3.89 -6.39
CA THR A 362 10.57 -5.09 -6.79
C THR A 362 11.15 -5.01 -8.19
N ILE A 363 11.03 -3.85 -8.85
CA ILE A 363 11.60 -3.62 -10.19
C ILE A 363 13.10 -3.93 -10.16
N PRO A 364 13.57 -4.86 -11.02
CA PRO A 364 14.98 -5.19 -11.11
C PRO A 364 15.86 -3.97 -11.37
N ARG A 365 17.11 -4.03 -10.89
CA ARG A 365 18.09 -2.96 -11.15
C ARG A 365 18.64 -2.97 -12.57
N ASN A 366 18.09 -3.80 -13.45
CA ASN A 366 18.46 -3.88 -14.86
C ASN A 366 18.09 -2.58 -15.58
N GLU A 367 19.04 -1.98 -16.27
CA GLU A 367 18.88 -0.70 -16.95
C GLU A 367 17.87 -0.78 -18.11
N SER A 368 17.85 -1.87 -18.87
CA SER A 368 16.90 -2.07 -19.96
C SER A 368 15.45 -2.05 -19.48
N ILE A 369 15.17 -2.65 -18.33
CA ILE A 369 13.85 -2.61 -17.69
C ILE A 369 13.53 -1.22 -17.20
N ARG A 370 14.47 -0.56 -16.52
CA ARG A 370 14.24 0.77 -15.93
C ARG A 370 14.01 1.85 -16.96
N ARG A 371 14.62 1.75 -18.15
CA ARG A 371 14.39 2.66 -19.27
C ARG A 371 12.99 2.56 -19.87
N CYS A 372 12.22 1.54 -19.53
CA CYS A 372 10.81 1.47 -19.92
C CYS A 372 9.90 2.36 -19.07
N PHE A 373 10.37 2.79 -17.90
CA PHE A 373 9.62 3.73 -17.06
C PHE A 373 9.96 5.16 -17.50
N VAL A 374 8.94 5.90 -17.87
CA VAL A 374 9.10 7.21 -18.51
C VAL A 374 8.32 8.29 -17.79
N ALA A 375 8.85 9.51 -17.83
CA ALA A 375 8.10 10.70 -17.45
C ALA A 375 7.12 11.09 -18.57
N GLU A 376 6.18 11.96 -18.26
CA GLU A 376 5.33 12.61 -19.25
C GLU A 376 6.16 13.49 -20.19
N PRO A 377 5.70 13.72 -21.43
CA PRO A 377 6.36 14.62 -22.35
C PRO A 377 6.64 15.99 -21.71
N GLY A 378 7.87 16.46 -21.84
CA GLY A 378 8.34 17.70 -21.23
C GLY A 378 8.81 17.58 -19.78
N ASN A 379 8.66 16.43 -19.14
CA ASN A 379 9.13 16.15 -17.79
C ASN A 379 10.31 15.18 -17.78
N VAL A 380 11.00 15.10 -16.64
CA VAL A 380 12.10 14.16 -16.38
C VAL A 380 11.87 13.43 -15.07
N ILE A 381 12.37 12.20 -14.97
CA ILE A 381 12.41 11.46 -13.71
C ILE A 381 13.65 11.90 -12.94
N VAL A 382 13.44 12.45 -11.74
CA VAL A 382 14.52 12.75 -10.80
C VAL A 382 14.62 11.63 -9.79
N LYS A 383 15.80 11.01 -9.69
CA LYS A 383 16.10 10.00 -8.68
C LYS A 383 17.04 10.60 -7.62
N ALA A 384 16.58 10.64 -6.37
CA ALA A 384 17.39 11.02 -5.22
C ALA A 384 17.36 9.89 -4.20
N ASP A 385 18.49 9.68 -3.51
CA ASP A 385 18.61 8.70 -2.46
C ASP A 385 19.51 9.25 -1.35
N PHE A 386 19.17 8.95 -0.09
CA PHE A 386 20.00 9.33 1.04
C PHE A 386 21.19 8.37 1.16
N ASN A 387 22.39 8.92 1.16
CA ASN A 387 23.60 8.12 1.29
C ASN A 387 23.70 7.51 2.68
N GLN A 388 23.55 6.18 2.79
CA GLN A 388 23.75 5.37 4.00
C GLN A 388 22.98 5.89 5.24
N ILE A 389 21.75 6.39 5.05
CA ILE A 389 21.00 7.06 6.12
C ILE A 389 20.81 6.18 7.36
N GLU A 390 20.54 4.89 7.17
CA GLU A 390 20.30 3.95 8.28
C GLU A 390 21.55 3.81 9.16
N LEU A 391 22.72 3.61 8.56
CA LEU A 391 23.98 3.52 9.30
C LEU A 391 24.37 4.86 9.94
N ARG A 392 24.06 6.00 9.31
CA ARG A 392 24.27 7.33 9.92
C ARG A 392 23.39 7.54 11.16
N ILE A 393 22.14 7.06 11.10
CA ILE A 393 21.23 7.09 12.26
C ILE A 393 21.77 6.16 13.36
N VAL A 394 22.25 4.96 13.04
CA VAL A 394 22.87 4.04 13.98
C VAL A 394 24.08 4.70 14.64
N ALA A 395 24.98 5.30 13.88
CA ALA A 395 26.16 6.02 14.42
C ALA A 395 25.75 7.14 15.39
N LYS A 396 24.67 7.86 15.08
CA LYS A 396 24.16 8.94 15.94
C LYS A 396 23.54 8.39 17.24
N ILE A 397 22.69 7.36 17.14
CA ILE A 397 21.98 6.80 18.29
C ILE A 397 22.91 6.04 19.23
N SER A 398 23.84 5.24 18.67
CA SER A 398 24.83 4.48 19.46
C SER A 398 25.88 5.37 20.11
N GLY A 399 26.10 6.57 19.57
CA GLY A 399 27.20 7.44 20.01
C GLY A 399 28.58 6.94 19.58
N ASP A 400 28.68 5.98 18.64
CA ASP A 400 29.95 5.42 18.18
C ASP A 400 30.80 6.48 17.49
N ILE A 401 31.89 6.84 18.17
CA ILE A 401 32.80 7.93 17.75
C ILE A 401 33.50 7.58 16.44
N GLN A 402 33.87 6.30 16.23
CA GLN A 402 34.59 5.88 15.02
C GLN A 402 33.67 5.96 13.79
N MET A 403 32.40 5.50 13.90
CA MET A 403 31.41 5.64 12.84
C MET A 403 31.14 7.11 12.53
N GLN A 404 30.97 7.95 13.55
CA GLN A 404 30.72 9.39 13.36
C GLN A 404 31.87 10.08 12.65
N GLN A 405 33.12 9.83 13.08
CA GLN A 405 34.33 10.37 12.45
C GLN A 405 34.49 9.89 11.00
N ALA A 406 34.20 8.60 10.72
CA ALA A 406 34.27 8.06 9.38
C ALA A 406 33.26 8.79 8.43
N TYR A 407 32.02 9.05 8.89
CA TYR A 407 31.04 9.80 8.11
C TYR A 407 31.39 11.28 7.95
N GLN A 408 31.98 11.91 8.97
CA GLN A 408 32.50 13.29 8.85
C GLN A 408 33.65 13.38 7.83
N ALA A 409 34.46 12.33 7.74
CA ALA A 409 35.55 12.20 6.76
C ALA A 409 35.05 11.74 5.37
N GLY A 410 33.75 11.61 5.15
CA GLY A 410 33.15 11.20 3.86
C GLY A 410 33.38 9.74 3.49
N LYS A 411 33.77 8.88 4.45
CA LYS A 411 34.01 7.45 4.18
C LYS A 411 32.71 6.67 4.01
N ASP A 412 32.78 5.66 3.14
CA ASP A 412 31.73 4.64 3.00
C ASP A 412 31.99 3.52 4.01
N LEU A 413 30.97 3.18 4.81
CA LEU A 413 31.04 2.12 5.82
C LEU A 413 30.36 0.81 5.38
N HIS A 414 29.94 0.71 4.13
CA HIS A 414 29.41 -0.55 3.57
C HIS A 414 30.50 -1.49 3.13
#